data_0a1d926abc3489f00f0479070e4c9137
#
_entry.id   0a1d926abc3489f00f0479070e4c9137
#
_cell.length_a   1.000
_cell.length_b   1.000
_cell.length_c   1.000
_cell.angle_alpha   90.00
_cell.angle_beta   90.00
_cell.angle_gamma   90.00
#
_symmetry.space_group_name_H-M   'P 1'
#
loop_
_entity.id
_entity.type
_entity.pdbx_description
1 polymer ?
#
loop_
_entity_poly.entity_id
_entity_poly.type
_entity_poly.pdbx_seq_one_letter_code
_entity_poly.pdbx_strand_id
1 'polypeptide(L)'
;FAIFPQESGEISISPAKFEARVLRDGRITGRKVFESESHTITVNPIPPAPPAYSDAAWLPARDLTIRDNWSREPDALKVGEPISRDITVSALGQLQTQIPVLQPPVVDGLNIYPDKPALDRRLESDGIRGIRTDQYAMIGVEAGDRVLPKVELPWFDIDEREWKVATLPTRTLTVLPTP
;
A
#
# COMPACT_ATOMS: atom_id res chain seq x y z
N PHE A 1 -15.20 7.66 -9.15
CA PHE A 1 -14.69 6.29 -9.33
C PHE A 1 -13.20 6.33 -9.59
N ALA A 2 -12.45 5.38 -9.02
CA ALA A 2 -11.05 5.14 -9.36
C ALA A 2 -10.95 4.01 -10.39
N ILE A 3 -10.12 4.20 -11.40
CA ILE A 3 -9.91 3.26 -12.49
C ILE A 3 -8.45 2.82 -12.47
N PHE A 4 -8.24 1.50 -12.48
CA PHE A 4 -6.91 0.88 -12.51
C PHE A 4 -6.79 0.02 -13.76
N PRO A 5 -6.22 0.55 -14.85
CA PRO A 5 -6.04 -0.20 -16.08
C PRO A 5 -5.15 -1.43 -15.88
N GLN A 6 -5.52 -2.54 -16.52
CA GLN A 6 -4.76 -3.80 -16.42
C GLN A 6 -3.88 -4.06 -17.64
N GLU A 7 -4.11 -3.34 -18.72
CA GLU A 7 -3.40 -3.48 -19.99
C GLU A 7 -3.00 -2.11 -20.53
N SER A 8 -1.90 -2.06 -21.24
CA SER A 8 -1.48 -0.85 -21.96
C SER A 8 -2.22 -0.69 -23.28
N GLY A 9 -2.26 0.53 -23.80
CA GLY A 9 -2.91 0.87 -25.05
C GLY A 9 -4.08 1.84 -24.86
N GLU A 10 -4.91 1.99 -25.88
CA GLU A 10 -6.09 2.81 -25.82
C GLU A 10 -7.24 2.07 -25.16
N ILE A 11 -7.84 2.67 -24.14
CA ILE A 11 -9.01 2.15 -23.43
C ILE A 11 -10.14 3.14 -23.61
N SER A 12 -11.27 2.67 -24.12
CA SER A 12 -12.50 3.45 -24.25
C SER A 12 -13.43 3.18 -23.08
N ILE A 13 -13.82 4.25 -22.41
CA ILE A 13 -14.83 4.22 -21.35
C ILE A 13 -16.17 4.52 -22.02
N SER A 14 -17.07 3.52 -22.02
CA SER A 14 -18.38 3.64 -22.60
C SER A 14 -19.24 4.71 -21.90
N PRO A 15 -20.14 5.38 -22.62
CA PRO A 15 -21.06 6.34 -22.01
C PRO A 15 -21.89 5.69 -20.90
N ALA A 16 -22.09 6.43 -19.82
CA ALA A 16 -23.10 6.09 -18.83
C ALA A 16 -24.48 6.47 -19.36
N LYS A 17 -25.44 5.55 -19.25
CA LYS A 17 -26.83 5.78 -19.68
C LYS A 17 -27.71 5.99 -18.46
N PHE A 18 -28.52 7.00 -18.52
CA PHE A 18 -29.54 7.28 -17.51
C PHE A 18 -30.91 7.33 -18.19
N GLU A 19 -31.82 6.49 -17.73
CA GLU A 19 -33.22 6.50 -18.20
C GLU A 19 -34.13 7.09 -17.12
N ALA A 20 -34.95 8.05 -17.52
CA ALA A 20 -35.96 8.64 -16.66
C ALA A 20 -37.35 8.54 -17.30
N ARG A 21 -38.34 8.17 -16.51
CA ARG A 21 -39.75 8.29 -16.88
C ARG A 21 -40.25 9.67 -16.54
N VAL A 22 -40.80 10.38 -17.52
CA VAL A 22 -41.34 11.72 -17.34
C VAL A 22 -42.80 11.59 -16.96
N LEU A 23 -43.19 12.17 -15.81
CA LEU A 23 -44.55 12.27 -15.35
C LEU A 23 -45.09 13.68 -15.68
N ARG A 24 -46.25 13.76 -16.30
CA ARG A 24 -47.06 14.95 -16.42
C ARG A 24 -48.46 14.65 -15.90
N ASP A 25 -48.95 15.49 -14.98
CA ASP A 25 -50.29 15.39 -14.38
C ASP A 25 -50.56 13.96 -13.80
N GLY A 26 -49.55 13.37 -13.16
CA GLY A 26 -49.62 12.04 -12.54
C GLY A 26 -49.63 10.89 -13.55
N ARG A 27 -49.42 11.15 -14.81
CA ARG A 27 -49.34 10.11 -15.89
C ARG A 27 -47.96 10.04 -16.48
N ILE A 28 -47.49 8.86 -16.80
CA ILE A 28 -46.24 8.61 -17.53
C ILE A 28 -46.46 9.04 -18.99
N THR A 29 -45.87 10.16 -19.40
CA THR A 29 -46.05 10.72 -20.76
C THR A 29 -44.88 10.45 -21.69
N GLY A 30 -43.76 9.94 -21.18
CA GLY A 30 -42.60 9.65 -21.99
C GLY A 30 -41.44 9.05 -21.20
N ARG A 31 -40.46 8.61 -21.96
CA ARG A 31 -39.18 8.07 -21.47
C ARG A 31 -38.07 8.92 -22.07
N LYS A 32 -37.18 9.42 -21.22
CA LYS A 32 -35.99 10.12 -21.63
C LYS A 32 -34.76 9.30 -21.32
N VAL A 33 -33.85 9.21 -22.28
CA VAL A 33 -32.54 8.57 -22.14
C VAL A 33 -31.49 9.65 -22.25
N PHE A 34 -30.62 9.74 -21.24
CA PHE A 34 -29.46 10.62 -21.24
C PHE A 34 -28.21 9.76 -21.31
N GLU A 35 -27.28 10.14 -22.14
CA GLU A 35 -25.98 9.49 -22.25
C GLU A 35 -24.89 10.50 -21.94
N SER A 36 -23.89 10.08 -21.16
CA SER A 36 -22.65 10.84 -21.01
C SER A 36 -21.79 10.72 -22.28
N GLU A 37 -20.79 11.54 -22.39
CA GLU A 37 -19.78 11.36 -23.43
C GLU A 37 -18.95 10.09 -23.17
N SER A 38 -18.44 9.49 -24.24
CA SER A 38 -17.42 8.44 -24.14
C SER A 38 -16.05 9.11 -23.95
N HIS A 39 -15.18 8.45 -23.21
CA HIS A 39 -13.82 8.92 -23.00
C HIS A 39 -12.82 7.84 -23.43
N THR A 40 -11.77 8.25 -24.12
CA THR A 40 -10.66 7.38 -24.47
C THR A 40 -9.43 7.83 -23.68
N ILE A 41 -8.79 6.88 -23.03
CA ILE A 41 -7.54 7.10 -22.32
C ILE A 41 -6.44 6.25 -22.93
N THR A 42 -5.22 6.79 -22.97
CA THR A 42 -4.04 6.06 -23.40
C THR A 42 -3.28 5.60 -22.15
N VAL A 43 -3.08 4.29 -22.04
CA VAL A 43 -2.35 3.67 -20.94
C VAL A 43 -0.97 3.29 -21.43
N ASN A 44 0.05 3.87 -20.81
CA ASN A 44 1.45 3.58 -21.13
C ASN A 44 1.83 2.18 -20.60
N PRO A 45 2.78 1.48 -21.25
CA PRO A 45 3.30 0.23 -20.73
C PRO A 45 4.04 0.45 -19.40
N ILE A 46 4.07 -0.58 -18.56
CA ILE A 46 4.80 -0.57 -17.29
C ILE A 46 6.28 -0.46 -17.58
N PRO A 47 7.00 0.57 -17.07
CA PRO A 47 8.43 0.66 -17.20
C PRO A 47 9.14 -0.52 -16.52
N PRO A 48 10.23 -1.06 -17.10
CA PRO A 48 10.95 -2.16 -16.46
C PRO A 48 11.51 -1.73 -15.10
N ALA A 49 11.42 -2.61 -14.11
CA ALA A 49 12.00 -2.38 -12.80
C ALA A 49 13.52 -2.34 -12.86
N PRO A 50 14.20 -1.60 -11.96
CA PRO A 50 15.65 -1.63 -11.87
C PRO A 50 16.17 -3.05 -11.64
N PRO A 51 17.35 -3.41 -12.17
CA PRO A 51 17.91 -4.77 -12.04
C PRO A 51 18.03 -5.26 -10.58
N ALA A 52 18.32 -4.35 -9.65
CA ALA A 52 18.41 -4.67 -8.22
C ALA A 52 17.05 -5.03 -7.59
N TYR A 53 15.94 -4.69 -8.25
CA TYR A 53 14.57 -4.90 -7.78
C TYR A 53 13.70 -5.54 -8.86
N SER A 54 14.24 -6.50 -9.59
CA SER A 54 13.58 -7.16 -10.73
C SER A 54 12.24 -7.81 -10.36
N ASP A 55 12.08 -8.20 -9.10
CA ASP A 55 10.86 -8.83 -8.57
C ASP A 55 9.87 -7.83 -7.96
N ALA A 56 10.14 -6.53 -8.11
CA ALA A 56 9.28 -5.49 -7.54
C ALA A 56 7.87 -5.57 -8.11
N ALA A 57 6.87 -5.53 -7.23
CA ALA A 57 5.48 -5.38 -7.64
C ALA A 57 5.28 -4.01 -8.31
N TRP A 58 4.36 -3.96 -9.28
CA TRP A 58 3.97 -2.68 -9.88
C TRP A 58 3.20 -1.83 -8.87
N LEU A 59 3.82 -0.78 -8.40
CA LEU A 59 3.27 0.14 -7.39
C LEU A 59 3.48 1.59 -7.85
N PRO A 60 2.63 2.10 -8.77
CA PRO A 60 2.69 3.49 -9.19
C PRO A 60 2.01 4.38 -8.16
N ALA A 61 2.60 5.51 -7.85
CA ALA A 61 2.01 6.50 -6.94
C ALA A 61 2.53 7.90 -7.26
N ARG A 62 1.81 8.92 -6.83
CA ARG A 62 2.25 10.31 -6.91
C ARG A 62 3.18 10.66 -5.75
N ASP A 63 2.92 10.11 -4.58
CA ASP A 63 3.84 10.08 -3.45
C ASP A 63 3.68 8.75 -2.69
N LEU A 64 4.72 8.35 -2.01
CA LEU A 64 4.70 7.20 -1.14
C LEU A 64 5.64 7.43 0.03
N THR A 65 5.15 7.13 1.23
CA THR A 65 5.94 7.18 2.46
C THR A 65 5.87 5.85 3.20
N ILE A 66 6.97 5.48 3.85
CA ILE A 66 7.04 4.35 4.76
C ILE A 66 7.53 4.83 6.12
N ARG A 67 6.85 4.40 7.17
CA ARG A 67 7.20 4.73 8.56
C ARG A 67 7.00 3.53 9.45
N ASP A 68 7.75 3.47 10.54
CA ASP A 68 7.53 2.48 11.58
C ASP A 68 7.28 3.10 12.94
N ASN A 69 6.64 2.35 13.78
CA ASN A 69 6.39 2.67 15.18
C ASN A 69 6.60 1.42 16.04
N TRP A 70 7.23 1.61 17.17
CA TRP A 70 7.56 0.54 18.11
C TRP A 70 6.75 0.70 19.40
N SER A 71 6.27 -0.41 19.96
CA SER A 71 5.50 -0.39 21.21
C SER A 71 6.33 0.00 22.44
N ARG A 72 7.64 -0.16 22.36
CA ARG A 72 8.64 0.24 23.36
C ARG A 72 10.02 0.41 22.71
N GLU A 73 10.97 0.93 23.47
CA GLU A 73 12.36 1.01 23.00
C GLU A 73 12.94 -0.40 22.76
N PRO A 74 13.58 -0.61 21.61
CA PRO A 74 14.11 -1.93 21.25
C PRO A 74 15.42 -2.32 21.95
N ASP A 75 16.02 -1.43 22.71
CA ASP A 75 17.38 -1.58 23.23
C ASP A 75 17.47 -2.38 24.55
N ALA A 76 16.35 -2.77 25.15
CA ALA A 76 16.33 -3.41 26.46
C ALA A 76 15.18 -4.42 26.60
N LEU A 77 15.04 -5.31 25.63
CA LEU A 77 14.05 -6.38 25.65
C LEU A 77 14.59 -7.57 26.44
N LYS A 78 13.84 -8.10 27.39
CA LYS A 78 14.22 -9.35 28.06
C LYS A 78 13.78 -10.57 27.26
N VAL A 79 14.50 -11.68 27.40
CA VAL A 79 14.08 -12.96 26.81
C VAL A 79 12.65 -13.28 27.23
N GLY A 80 11.81 -13.59 26.25
CA GLY A 80 10.39 -13.89 26.42
C GLY A 80 9.46 -12.67 26.48
N GLU A 81 9.99 -11.45 26.53
CA GLU A 81 9.15 -10.24 26.46
C GLU A 81 8.75 -9.92 25.03
N PRO A 82 7.46 -9.59 24.79
CA PRO A 82 7.03 -9.18 23.47
C PRO A 82 7.31 -7.70 23.21
N ILE A 83 7.64 -7.39 21.96
CA ILE A 83 7.69 -6.04 21.40
C ILE A 83 6.93 -6.04 20.08
N SER A 84 6.22 -4.97 19.77
CA SER A 84 5.52 -4.84 18.48
C SER A 84 6.15 -3.74 17.64
N ARG A 85 6.20 -3.98 16.33
CA ARG A 85 6.58 -3.02 15.31
C ARG A 85 5.44 -2.89 14.32
N ASP A 86 4.98 -1.67 14.10
CA ASP A 86 3.99 -1.31 13.09
C ASP A 86 4.71 -0.61 11.93
N ILE A 87 4.54 -1.12 10.71
CA ILE A 87 5.08 -0.50 9.51
C ILE A 87 3.90 0.02 8.69
N THR A 88 3.86 1.34 8.48
CA THR A 88 2.80 2.01 7.75
C THR A 88 3.31 2.52 6.41
N VAL A 89 2.65 2.11 5.34
CA VAL A 89 2.83 2.61 3.98
C VAL A 89 1.63 3.45 3.60
N SER A 90 1.89 4.66 3.12
CA SER A 90 0.88 5.60 2.64
C SER A 90 1.22 6.00 1.21
N ALA A 91 0.30 5.75 0.27
CA ALA A 91 0.52 5.99 -1.15
C ALA A 91 -0.64 6.77 -1.78
N LEU A 92 -0.34 7.93 -2.36
CA LEU A 92 -1.31 8.71 -3.11
C LEU A 92 -1.45 8.14 -4.53
N GLY A 93 -2.67 7.78 -4.91
CA GLY A 93 -2.98 7.17 -6.20
C GLY A 93 -3.14 5.65 -6.14
N GLN A 94 -3.12 5.05 -4.95
CA GLN A 94 -3.34 3.64 -4.76
C GLN A 94 -4.46 3.38 -3.74
N LEU A 95 -5.18 2.28 -3.92
CA LEU A 95 -6.05 1.74 -2.88
C LEU A 95 -5.21 0.99 -1.84
N GLN A 96 -5.68 0.99 -0.60
CA GLN A 96 -5.04 0.28 0.50
C GLN A 96 -4.79 -1.22 0.21
N THR A 97 -5.66 -1.84 -0.58
CA THR A 97 -5.56 -3.25 -0.97
C THR A 97 -4.52 -3.53 -2.06
N GLN A 98 -4.02 -2.50 -2.72
CA GLN A 98 -2.99 -2.61 -3.77
C GLN A 98 -1.58 -2.43 -3.23
N ILE A 99 -1.44 -1.94 -2.00
CA ILE A 99 -0.15 -1.85 -1.33
C ILE A 99 0.29 -3.27 -0.94
N PRO A 100 1.49 -3.71 -1.37
CA PRO A 100 1.94 -5.06 -1.12
C PRO A 100 2.18 -5.33 0.37
N VAL A 101 2.04 -6.59 0.75
CA VAL A 101 2.37 -7.06 2.10
C VAL A 101 3.88 -6.99 2.29
N LEU A 102 4.32 -6.42 3.39
CA LEU A 102 5.71 -6.47 3.80
C LEU A 102 5.93 -7.75 4.60
N GLN A 103 6.64 -8.71 4.02
CA GLN A 103 6.92 -9.98 4.69
C GLN A 103 7.88 -9.77 5.86
N PRO A 104 7.61 -10.39 7.03
CA PRO A 104 8.53 -10.31 8.15
C PRO A 104 9.84 -11.03 7.83
N PRO A 105 10.99 -10.48 8.27
CA PRO A 105 12.27 -11.16 8.11
C PRO A 105 12.36 -12.40 9.02
N VAL A 106 13.25 -13.31 8.67
CA VAL A 106 13.67 -14.42 9.55
C VAL A 106 14.98 -13.99 10.22
N VAL A 107 14.98 -13.96 11.55
CA VAL A 107 16.14 -13.57 12.35
C VAL A 107 16.37 -14.60 13.45
N ASP A 108 17.57 -15.15 13.51
CA ASP A 108 17.91 -16.14 14.52
C ASP A 108 17.77 -15.55 15.94
N GLY A 109 17.19 -16.34 16.85
CA GLY A 109 16.94 -15.91 18.23
C GLY A 109 15.79 -14.94 18.41
N LEU A 110 15.01 -14.72 17.35
CA LEU A 110 13.83 -13.84 17.36
C LEU A 110 12.66 -14.54 16.67
N ASN A 111 11.57 -14.71 17.40
CA ASN A 111 10.31 -15.16 16.81
C ASN A 111 9.49 -13.95 16.39
N ILE A 112 9.08 -13.90 15.11
CA ILE A 112 8.31 -12.81 14.54
C ILE A 112 6.97 -13.35 14.06
N TYR A 113 5.88 -12.76 14.55
CA TYR A 113 4.51 -13.14 14.24
C TYR A 113 3.80 -11.98 13.57
N PRO A 114 3.41 -12.11 12.29
CA PRO A 114 2.56 -11.12 11.64
C PRO A 114 1.16 -11.15 12.23
N ASP A 115 0.57 -9.98 12.42
CA ASP A 115 -0.82 -9.82 12.80
C ASP A 115 -1.67 -9.36 11.60
N LYS A 116 -2.96 -9.24 11.81
CA LYS A 116 -3.88 -8.76 10.78
C LYS A 116 -3.54 -7.30 10.41
N PRO A 117 -3.35 -6.99 9.12
CA PRO A 117 -3.05 -5.62 8.71
C PRO A 117 -4.23 -4.68 8.94
N ALA A 118 -3.95 -3.44 9.27
CA ALA A 118 -4.91 -2.35 9.25
C ALA A 118 -4.90 -1.69 7.86
N LEU A 119 -6.07 -1.56 7.26
CA LEU A 119 -6.26 -0.99 5.93
C LEU A 119 -7.19 0.22 6.04
N ASP A 120 -6.77 1.34 5.48
CA ASP A 120 -7.53 2.58 5.45
C ASP A 120 -7.36 3.30 4.12
N ARG A 121 -8.25 4.21 3.81
CA ARG A 121 -8.16 5.06 2.64
C ARG A 121 -8.75 6.44 2.92
N ARG A 122 -8.20 7.44 2.25
CA ARG A 122 -8.69 8.81 2.32
C ARG A 122 -8.90 9.38 0.92
N LEU A 123 -9.98 10.12 0.76
CA LEU A 123 -10.18 10.94 -0.43
C LEU A 123 -9.48 12.27 -0.21
N GLU A 124 -8.59 12.61 -1.12
CA GLU A 124 -7.89 13.90 -1.15
C GLU A 124 -8.27 14.66 -2.43
N SER A 125 -7.95 15.96 -2.50
CA SER A 125 -8.29 16.79 -3.66
C SER A 125 -7.67 16.29 -4.97
N ASP A 126 -6.55 15.61 -4.89
CA ASP A 126 -5.74 15.13 -6.01
C ASP A 126 -5.72 13.59 -6.15
N GLY A 127 -6.59 12.90 -5.44
CA GLY A 127 -6.76 11.47 -5.62
C GLY A 127 -7.14 10.70 -4.36
N ILE A 128 -6.94 9.40 -4.43
CA ILE A 128 -7.15 8.47 -3.32
C ILE A 128 -5.80 8.15 -2.68
N ARG A 129 -5.75 8.27 -1.35
CA ARG A 129 -4.62 7.80 -0.56
C ARG A 129 -4.97 6.47 0.08
N GLY A 130 -4.25 5.42 -0.30
CA GLY A 130 -4.28 4.14 0.37
C GLY A 130 -3.27 4.10 1.52
N ILE A 131 -3.68 3.52 2.64
CA ILE A 131 -2.85 3.39 3.83
C ILE A 131 -2.92 1.94 4.30
N ARG A 132 -1.76 1.31 4.43
CA ARG A 132 -1.63 -0.05 4.96
C ARG A 132 -0.66 -0.05 6.12
N THR A 133 -1.08 -0.64 7.24
CA THR A 133 -0.21 -0.87 8.39
C THR A 133 -0.09 -2.37 8.63
N ASP A 134 1.12 -2.90 8.48
CA ASP A 134 1.47 -4.26 8.86
C ASP A 134 2.05 -4.25 10.28
N GLN A 135 1.51 -5.10 11.14
CA GLN A 135 1.90 -5.21 12.53
C GLN A 135 2.61 -6.53 12.77
N TYR A 136 3.74 -6.48 13.48
CA TYR A 136 4.53 -7.66 13.84
C TYR A 136 4.76 -7.69 15.34
N ALA A 137 4.40 -8.80 15.97
CA ALA A 137 4.82 -9.10 17.33
C ALA A 137 6.13 -9.88 17.29
N MET A 138 7.10 -9.47 18.07
CA MET A 138 8.42 -10.08 18.13
C MET A 138 8.75 -10.49 19.55
N ILE A 139 9.34 -11.67 19.71
CA ILE A 139 9.77 -12.20 21.01
C ILE A 139 11.20 -12.68 20.88
N GLY A 140 12.11 -12.10 21.66
CA GLY A 140 13.48 -12.58 21.78
C GLY A 140 13.51 -13.89 22.55
N VAL A 141 14.05 -14.94 21.94
CA VAL A 141 14.15 -16.26 22.57
C VAL A 141 15.56 -16.58 23.07
N GLU A 142 16.54 -15.79 22.64
CA GLU A 142 17.93 -15.89 23.05
C GLU A 142 18.49 -14.48 23.32
N ALA A 143 19.29 -14.34 24.35
CA ALA A 143 19.97 -13.09 24.67
C ALA A 143 21.01 -12.70 23.59
N GLY A 144 21.23 -11.41 23.41
CA GLY A 144 22.17 -10.82 22.47
C GLY A 144 21.51 -9.86 21.50
N ASP A 145 22.32 -9.27 20.64
CA ASP A 145 21.85 -8.35 19.62
C ASP A 145 21.23 -9.10 18.45
N ARG A 146 20.04 -8.69 18.05
CA ARG A 146 19.29 -9.23 16.92
C ARG A 146 19.10 -8.13 15.89
N VAL A 147 19.70 -8.33 14.73
CA VAL A 147 19.67 -7.32 13.67
C VAL A 147 18.48 -7.57 12.75
N LEU A 148 17.56 -6.62 12.73
CA LEU A 148 16.48 -6.57 11.74
C LEU A 148 17.01 -5.88 10.49
N PRO A 149 16.90 -6.50 9.31
CA PRO A 149 17.37 -5.90 8.08
C PRO A 149 16.58 -4.64 7.73
N LYS A 150 17.17 -3.81 6.88
CA LYS A 150 16.45 -2.68 6.27
C LYS A 150 15.20 -3.18 5.53
N VAL A 151 14.16 -2.37 5.53
CA VAL A 151 12.95 -2.61 4.75
C VAL A 151 13.02 -1.74 3.52
N GLU A 152 12.90 -2.34 2.34
CA GLU A 152 12.88 -1.63 1.07
C GLU A 152 11.57 -1.91 0.33
N LEU A 153 10.91 -0.86 -0.13
CA LEU A 153 9.70 -0.94 -0.94
C LEU A 153 9.92 -0.15 -2.22
N PRO A 154 10.23 -0.81 -3.34
CA PRO A 154 10.30 -0.17 -4.65
C PRO A 154 8.91 0.29 -5.09
N TRP A 155 8.85 1.48 -5.68
CA TRP A 155 7.64 2.05 -6.21
C TRP A 155 7.96 2.98 -7.39
N PHE A 156 6.99 3.25 -8.24
CA PHE A 156 7.16 4.12 -9.40
C PHE A 156 6.51 5.47 -9.15
N ASP A 157 7.32 6.53 -9.17
CA ASP A 157 6.84 7.90 -9.10
C ASP A 157 6.30 8.33 -10.47
N ILE A 158 4.99 8.49 -10.57
CA ILE A 158 4.33 8.83 -11.84
C ILE A 158 4.52 10.28 -12.24
N ASP A 159 4.81 11.18 -11.31
CA ASP A 159 5.06 12.59 -11.61
C ASP A 159 6.48 12.79 -12.16
N GLU A 160 7.47 12.16 -11.55
CA GLU A 160 8.87 12.20 -11.99
C GLU A 160 9.21 11.10 -13.03
N ARG A 161 8.31 10.12 -13.20
CA ARG A 161 8.45 8.99 -14.13
C ARG A 161 9.72 8.17 -13.91
N GLU A 162 9.99 7.86 -12.66
CA GLU A 162 11.14 7.07 -12.25
C GLU A 162 10.81 6.12 -11.11
N TRP A 163 11.56 5.02 -11.04
CA TRP A 163 11.53 4.11 -9.92
C TRP A 163 12.24 4.74 -8.72
N LYS A 164 11.62 4.62 -7.56
CA LYS A 164 12.15 5.03 -6.26
C LYS A 164 12.05 3.87 -5.28
N VAL A 165 12.80 3.94 -4.20
CA VAL A 165 12.77 2.95 -3.13
C VAL A 165 12.48 3.66 -1.81
N ALA A 166 11.36 3.32 -1.18
CA ALA A 166 11.06 3.73 0.18
C ALA A 166 11.78 2.79 1.15
N THR A 167 12.52 3.33 2.11
CA THR A 167 13.41 2.55 2.96
C THR A 167 13.20 2.86 4.42
N LEU A 168 13.16 1.81 5.26
CA LEU A 168 13.40 1.89 6.70
C LEU A 168 14.78 1.32 6.99
N PRO A 169 15.58 1.98 7.82
CA PRO A 169 16.94 1.53 8.11
C PRO A 169 16.96 0.22 8.90
N THR A 170 18.08 -0.46 8.85
CA THR A 170 18.40 -1.59 9.73
C THR A 170 18.21 -1.18 11.20
N ARG A 171 17.61 -2.06 12.00
CA ARG A 171 17.38 -1.85 13.42
C ARG A 171 17.92 -3.02 14.23
N THR A 172 18.59 -2.72 15.32
CA THR A 172 19.08 -3.73 16.27
C THR A 172 18.15 -3.82 17.47
N LEU A 173 17.73 -5.04 17.81
CA LEU A 173 17.04 -5.38 19.05
C LEU A 173 18.05 -5.96 20.01
N THR A 174 18.24 -5.36 21.16
CA THR A 174 19.10 -5.92 22.22
C THR A 174 18.23 -6.73 23.18
N VAL A 175 18.44 -8.04 23.18
CA VAL A 175 17.74 -8.97 24.06
C VAL A 175 18.62 -9.28 25.27
N LEU A 176 18.15 -8.86 26.44
CA LEU A 176 18.84 -9.06 27.70
C LEU A 176 18.57 -10.47 28.27
N PRO A 177 19.54 -11.13 28.92
CA PRO A 177 19.30 -12.39 29.56
C PRO A 177 18.30 -12.22 30.72
N THR A 178 17.52 -13.25 30.96
CA THR A 178 16.72 -13.37 32.18
C THR A 178 17.64 -13.83 33.33
N PRO A 179 17.49 -13.26 34.53
CA PRO A 179 18.28 -13.71 35.68
C PRO A 179 18.02 -15.15 36.03
#